data_660308dde45f47fc25ace34eaf69dfdd
#
_entry.id   660308dde45f47fc25ace34eaf69dfdd
#
_cell.length_a   1.000
_cell.length_b   1.000
_cell.length_c   1.000
_cell.angle_alpha   90.00
_cell.angle_beta   90.00
_cell.angle_gamma   90.00
#
_symmetry.space_group_name_H-M   'P 1'
#
loop_
_entity.id
_entity.type
_entity.pdbx_description
1 polymer ?
#
loop_
_entity_poly.entity_id
_entity_poly.type
_entity_poly.pdbx_seq_one_letter_code
_entity_poly.pdbx_strand_id
1 'polypeptide(L)'
;ALPIFIETGIPFWKYIDECFLQRTYTQTQLLGRTLLASMRVMDGKCIVATITRRMMEFYEAKTEDIEGIIDQLRITQGVEVAILLHEIGDQEYKVSLRSNNYIDVSKIASFFGGGGHVKAAGFTMRGSAHDVVNNITGHIESQMFNK
;
A
#
# COMPACT_ATOMS: atom_id res chain seq x y z
N ALA A 1 5.70 -26.01 6.05
CA ALA A 1 4.82 -26.12 4.88
C ALA A 1 5.51 -26.78 3.69
N LEU A 2 6.74 -26.35 3.38
CA LEU A 2 7.49 -26.89 2.23
C LEU A 2 7.67 -28.41 2.28
N PRO A 3 8.11 -29.01 3.42
CA PRO A 3 8.26 -30.47 3.49
C PRO A 3 6.97 -31.24 3.25
N ILE A 4 5.84 -30.70 3.70
CA ILE A 4 4.52 -31.32 3.52
C ILE A 4 4.15 -31.38 2.04
N PHE A 5 4.40 -30.30 1.27
CA PHE A 5 4.11 -30.27 -0.16
C PHE A 5 4.96 -31.26 -0.94
N ILE A 6 6.22 -31.42 -0.57
CA ILE A 6 7.13 -32.37 -1.19
C ILE A 6 6.64 -33.82 -0.91
N GLU A 7 6.27 -34.10 0.35
CA GLU A 7 5.79 -35.45 0.76
C GLU A 7 4.48 -35.84 0.09
N THR A 8 3.55 -34.90 -0.12
CA THR A 8 2.27 -35.17 -0.73
C THR A 8 2.30 -35.21 -2.24
N GLY A 9 3.45 -34.89 -2.85
CA GLY A 9 3.59 -34.89 -4.30
C GLY A 9 2.97 -33.67 -4.99
N ILE A 10 2.49 -32.69 -4.24
CA ILE A 10 1.95 -31.45 -4.82
C ILE A 10 3.12 -30.61 -5.33
N PRO A 11 3.12 -30.16 -6.61
CA PRO A 11 4.18 -29.30 -7.12
C PRO A 11 4.21 -27.98 -6.35
N PHE A 12 5.33 -27.69 -5.70
CA PHE A 12 5.50 -26.48 -4.87
C PHE A 12 5.28 -25.20 -5.68
N TRP A 13 5.85 -25.13 -6.90
CA TRP A 13 5.69 -23.96 -7.75
C TRP A 13 4.22 -23.70 -8.11
N LYS A 14 3.43 -24.75 -8.30
CA LYS A 14 2.00 -24.64 -8.62
C LYS A 14 1.22 -24.08 -7.42
N TYR A 15 1.57 -24.54 -6.21
CA TYR A 15 0.97 -24.02 -4.99
C TYR A 15 1.26 -22.53 -4.80
N ILE A 16 2.52 -22.13 -4.99
CA ILE A 16 2.92 -20.72 -4.92
C ILE A 16 2.14 -19.90 -5.95
N ASP A 17 2.06 -20.39 -7.17
CA ASP A 17 1.37 -19.72 -8.26
C ASP A 17 -0.10 -19.48 -7.94
N GLU A 18 -0.81 -20.54 -7.51
CA GLU A 18 -2.25 -20.46 -7.21
C GLU A 18 -2.57 -19.64 -5.98
N CYS A 19 -1.75 -19.70 -4.94
CA CYS A 19 -2.03 -19.06 -3.65
C CYS A 19 -1.51 -17.63 -3.54
N PHE A 20 -0.42 -17.29 -4.22
CA PHE A 20 0.29 -16.03 -3.98
C PHE A 20 0.54 -15.17 -5.22
N LEU A 21 0.58 -15.77 -6.40
CA LEU A 21 0.98 -15.05 -7.61
C LEU A 21 -0.15 -14.77 -8.58
N GLN A 22 -1.21 -15.55 -8.53
CA GLN A 22 -2.32 -15.35 -9.45
C GLN A 22 -3.20 -14.19 -9.05
N ARG A 23 -3.61 -13.42 -10.04
CA ARG A 23 -4.56 -12.31 -9.88
C ARG A 23 -5.49 -12.26 -11.08
N THR A 24 -6.65 -11.63 -10.91
CA THR A 24 -7.60 -11.43 -12.00
C THR A 24 -7.07 -10.39 -12.97
N TYR A 25 -7.64 -10.34 -14.16
CA TYR A 25 -7.30 -9.30 -15.13
C TYR A 25 -7.59 -7.90 -14.59
N THR A 26 -8.72 -7.72 -13.89
CA THR A 26 -9.07 -6.46 -13.24
C THR A 26 -7.99 -6.05 -12.24
N GLN A 27 -7.53 -6.98 -11.40
CA GLN A 27 -6.43 -6.71 -10.45
C GLN A 27 -5.16 -6.30 -11.17
N THR A 28 -4.82 -6.96 -12.27
CA THR A 28 -3.64 -6.65 -13.07
C THR A 28 -3.73 -5.24 -13.67
N GLN A 29 -4.89 -4.89 -14.23
CA GLN A 29 -5.10 -3.56 -14.81
C GLN A 29 -5.03 -2.46 -13.75
N LEU A 30 -5.70 -2.67 -12.63
CA LEU A 30 -5.71 -1.71 -11.53
C LEU A 30 -4.30 -1.51 -10.96
N LEU A 31 -3.57 -2.61 -10.75
CA LEU A 31 -2.17 -2.56 -10.29
C LEU A 31 -1.31 -1.75 -11.26
N GLY A 32 -1.38 -2.06 -12.54
CA GLY A 32 -0.58 -1.38 -13.56
C GLY A 32 -0.87 0.12 -13.59
N ARG A 33 -2.15 0.49 -13.57
CA ARG A 33 -2.58 1.90 -13.59
C ARG A 33 -2.09 2.64 -12.33
N THR A 34 -2.20 2.00 -11.17
CA THR A 34 -1.78 2.59 -9.90
C THR A 34 -0.27 2.78 -9.84
N LEU A 35 0.50 1.78 -10.27
CA LEU A 35 1.95 1.87 -10.28
C LEU A 35 2.43 2.95 -11.26
N LEU A 36 1.81 3.04 -12.43
CA LEU A 36 2.18 4.05 -13.43
C LEU A 36 1.97 5.47 -12.90
N ALA A 37 0.93 5.68 -12.11
CA ALA A 37 0.60 6.99 -11.54
C ALA A 37 1.31 7.27 -10.21
N SER A 38 2.12 6.34 -9.71
CA SER A 38 2.82 6.53 -8.44
C SER A 38 3.88 7.64 -8.54
N MET A 39 4.12 8.30 -7.40
CA MET A 39 5.08 9.39 -7.31
C MET A 39 6.03 9.14 -6.14
N ARG A 40 7.29 9.47 -6.35
CA ARG A 40 8.27 9.47 -5.25
C ARG A 40 8.32 10.84 -4.60
N VAL A 41 8.38 10.87 -3.28
CA VAL A 41 8.52 12.10 -2.50
C VAL A 41 9.62 11.89 -1.46
N MET A 42 10.06 12.95 -0.79
CA MET A 42 11.11 12.90 0.23
C MET A 42 12.41 12.26 -0.31
N ASP A 43 12.87 12.75 -1.45
CA ASP A 43 14.09 12.27 -2.12
C ASP A 43 14.06 10.75 -2.38
N GLY A 44 12.89 10.24 -2.72
CA GLY A 44 12.71 8.82 -3.04
C GLY A 44 12.53 7.91 -1.82
N LYS A 45 12.53 8.46 -0.61
CA LYS A 45 12.29 7.68 0.61
C LYS A 45 10.85 7.24 0.77
N CYS A 46 9.93 7.94 0.13
CA CYS A 46 8.52 7.59 0.15
C CYS A 46 7.99 7.46 -1.28
N ILE A 47 7.07 6.54 -1.45
CA ILE A 47 6.32 6.39 -2.70
C ILE A 47 4.83 6.50 -2.38
N VAL A 48 4.11 7.25 -3.20
CA VAL A 48 2.69 7.52 -2.99
C VAL A 48 1.92 7.14 -4.25
N ALA A 49 0.81 6.45 -4.07
CA ALA A 49 -0.13 6.20 -5.15
C ALA A 49 -1.55 6.44 -4.66
N THR A 50 -2.42 6.86 -5.57
CA THR A 50 -3.83 7.12 -5.28
C THR A 50 -4.69 6.27 -6.19
N ILE A 51 -5.67 5.58 -5.60
CA ILE A 51 -6.71 4.88 -6.33
C ILE A 51 -7.99 5.70 -6.16
N THR A 52 -8.45 6.31 -7.26
CA THR A 52 -9.63 7.14 -7.25
C THR A 52 -10.89 6.31 -7.44
N ARG A 53 -12.05 6.86 -7.04
CA ARG A 53 -13.34 6.23 -7.32
C ARG A 53 -13.55 6.04 -8.81
N ARG A 54 -13.09 7.01 -9.62
CA ARG A 54 -13.16 6.95 -11.08
C ARG A 54 -12.39 5.75 -11.63
N MET A 55 -11.20 5.46 -11.09
CA MET A 55 -10.43 4.27 -11.46
C MET A 55 -11.19 2.99 -11.12
N MET A 56 -11.77 2.94 -9.93
CA MET A 56 -12.55 1.78 -9.50
C MET A 56 -13.75 1.53 -10.43
N GLU A 57 -14.44 2.58 -10.80
CA GLU A 57 -15.57 2.48 -11.75
C GLU A 57 -15.11 2.06 -13.14
N PHE A 58 -14.04 2.66 -13.63
CA PHE A 58 -13.52 2.38 -14.97
C PHE A 58 -13.15 0.91 -15.15
N TYR A 59 -12.47 0.33 -14.15
CA TYR A 59 -12.05 -1.07 -14.21
C TYR A 59 -13.07 -2.04 -13.62
N GLU A 60 -14.24 -1.54 -13.19
CA GLU A 60 -15.24 -2.33 -12.49
C GLU A 60 -14.63 -3.10 -11.32
N ALA A 61 -13.72 -2.45 -10.59
CA ALA A 61 -12.96 -3.04 -9.51
C ALA A 61 -13.71 -2.97 -8.18
N LYS A 62 -13.43 -3.93 -7.32
CA LYS A 62 -13.96 -4.00 -5.96
C LYS A 62 -12.84 -3.75 -4.97
N THR A 63 -13.19 -3.52 -3.70
CA THR A 63 -12.22 -3.26 -2.64
C THR A 63 -11.17 -4.36 -2.53
N GLU A 64 -11.56 -5.62 -2.69
CA GLU A 64 -10.61 -6.74 -2.66
C GLU A 64 -9.58 -6.71 -3.80
N ASP A 65 -9.86 -5.99 -4.88
CA ASP A 65 -8.93 -5.87 -6.01
C ASP A 65 -7.75 -4.95 -5.70
N ILE A 66 -7.86 -4.15 -4.65
CA ILE A 66 -6.79 -3.25 -4.19
C ILE A 66 -5.72 -4.00 -3.40
N GLU A 67 -6.08 -5.16 -2.85
CA GLU A 67 -5.20 -5.94 -1.99
C GLU A 67 -3.87 -6.25 -2.68
N GLY A 68 -2.77 -6.05 -1.96
CA GLY A 68 -1.42 -6.33 -2.47
C GLY A 68 -0.78 -5.21 -3.27
N ILE A 69 -1.52 -4.18 -3.69
CA ILE A 69 -0.94 -3.08 -4.47
C ILE A 69 0.12 -2.33 -3.66
N ILE A 70 -0.14 -2.07 -2.39
CA ILE A 70 0.81 -1.33 -1.56
C ILE A 70 2.12 -2.09 -1.37
N ASP A 71 2.08 -3.42 -1.39
CA ASP A 71 3.28 -4.23 -1.26
C ASP A 71 4.18 -4.11 -2.50
N GLN A 72 3.59 -3.92 -3.68
CA GLN A 72 4.35 -3.65 -4.90
C GLN A 72 5.01 -2.27 -4.85
N LEU A 73 4.36 -1.29 -4.24
CA LEU A 73 4.96 0.03 -4.02
C LEU A 73 6.12 -0.07 -3.02
N ARG A 74 5.93 -0.79 -1.94
CA ARG A 74 6.89 -0.94 -0.85
C ARG A 74 8.22 -1.54 -1.30
N ILE A 75 8.20 -2.47 -2.25
CA ILE A 75 9.42 -3.14 -2.72
C ILE A 75 10.23 -2.32 -3.74
N THR A 76 9.82 -1.10 -4.04
CA THR A 76 10.59 -0.20 -4.89
C THR A 76 11.90 0.16 -4.20
N GLN A 77 13.02 0.02 -4.90
CA GLN A 77 14.34 0.25 -4.33
C GLN A 77 14.47 1.66 -3.77
N GLY A 78 15.03 1.76 -2.56
CA GLY A 78 15.27 3.04 -1.87
C GLY A 78 14.09 3.54 -1.06
N VAL A 79 12.93 2.92 -1.16
CA VAL A 79 11.72 3.34 -0.44
C VAL A 79 11.77 2.86 1.00
N GLU A 80 11.52 3.77 1.93
CA GLU A 80 11.30 3.44 3.34
C GLU A 80 9.80 3.31 3.65
N VAL A 81 8.97 4.21 3.11
CA VAL A 81 7.52 4.20 3.37
C VAL A 81 6.73 4.22 2.07
N ALA A 82 5.79 3.30 1.94
CA ALA A 82 4.80 3.29 0.87
C ALA A 82 3.46 3.81 1.42
N ILE A 83 2.83 4.70 0.67
CA ILE A 83 1.57 5.34 1.02
C ILE A 83 0.58 5.08 -0.10
N LEU A 84 -0.53 4.43 0.23
CA LEU A 84 -1.61 4.20 -0.73
C LEU A 84 -2.87 4.91 -0.25
N LEU A 85 -3.38 5.81 -1.07
CA LEU A 85 -4.62 6.52 -0.83
C LEU A 85 -5.73 5.87 -1.65
N HIS A 86 -6.78 5.44 -1.01
CA HIS A 86 -7.98 4.93 -1.67
C HIS A 86 -9.12 5.92 -1.42
N GLU A 87 -9.56 6.59 -2.47
CA GLU A 87 -10.65 7.55 -2.40
C GLU A 87 -11.98 6.80 -2.15
N ILE A 88 -12.58 7.05 -0.99
CA ILE A 88 -13.83 6.39 -0.59
C ILE A 88 -15.04 7.33 -0.59
N GLY A 89 -14.80 8.62 -0.73
CA GLY A 89 -15.82 9.64 -0.79
C GLY A 89 -15.22 10.94 -1.30
N ASP A 90 -16.04 12.00 -1.37
CA ASP A 90 -15.55 13.31 -1.77
C ASP A 90 -14.55 13.82 -0.73
N GLN A 91 -13.30 14.03 -1.16
CA GLN A 91 -12.19 14.42 -0.28
C GLN A 91 -12.08 13.55 0.98
N GLU A 92 -12.27 12.26 0.81
CA GLU A 92 -12.12 11.30 1.89
C GLU A 92 -11.35 10.10 1.40
N TYR A 93 -10.29 9.72 2.13
CA TYR A 93 -9.37 8.68 1.73
C TYR A 93 -9.15 7.66 2.85
N LYS A 94 -9.18 6.41 2.47
CA LYS A 94 -8.62 5.34 3.30
C LYS A 94 -7.15 5.27 2.97
N VAL A 95 -6.30 5.45 3.99
CA VAL A 95 -4.85 5.47 3.82
C VAL A 95 -4.25 4.18 4.35
N SER A 96 -3.41 3.56 3.54
CA SER A 96 -2.62 2.40 3.95
C SER A 96 -1.15 2.79 3.95
N LEU A 97 -0.42 2.37 4.96
CA LEU A 97 1.01 2.65 5.13
C LEU A 97 1.79 1.36 5.31
N ARG A 98 2.95 1.30 4.68
CA ARG A 98 3.92 0.22 4.88
C ARG A 98 5.30 0.83 5.05
N SER A 99 6.11 0.28 5.95
CA SER A 99 7.51 0.68 6.08
C SER A 99 8.42 -0.53 5.95
N ASN A 100 9.68 -0.27 5.59
CA ASN A 100 10.66 -1.34 5.38
C ASN A 100 11.59 -1.54 6.57
N ASN A 101 12.13 -0.48 7.16
CA ASN A 101 13.23 -0.62 8.11
C ASN A 101 12.99 0.08 9.44
N TYR A 102 12.84 1.41 9.45
CA TYR A 102 12.94 2.18 10.70
C TYR A 102 11.75 3.09 11.01
N ILE A 103 10.87 3.38 10.06
CA ILE A 103 9.70 4.21 10.35
C ILE A 103 8.60 3.35 10.98
N ASP A 104 8.06 3.83 12.10
CA ASP A 104 6.92 3.19 12.77
C ASP A 104 5.62 3.80 12.24
N VAL A 105 4.98 3.11 11.31
CA VAL A 105 3.74 3.61 10.70
C VAL A 105 2.54 3.46 11.62
N SER A 106 2.62 2.61 12.65
CA SER A 106 1.53 2.48 13.63
C SER A 106 1.35 3.77 14.43
N LYS A 107 2.44 4.46 14.75
CA LYS A 107 2.39 5.76 15.46
C LYS A 107 1.69 6.81 14.60
N ILE A 108 2.02 6.85 13.32
CA ILE A 108 1.38 7.78 12.38
C ILE A 108 -0.11 7.51 12.27
N ALA A 109 -0.47 6.25 12.04
CA ALA A 109 -1.87 5.86 11.93
C ALA A 109 -2.66 6.17 13.20
N SER A 110 -2.09 5.88 14.37
CA SER A 110 -2.74 6.15 15.67
C SER A 110 -2.98 7.65 15.88
N PHE A 111 -2.05 8.48 15.46
CA PHE A 111 -2.21 9.93 15.55
C PHE A 111 -3.45 10.41 14.78
N PHE A 112 -3.74 9.79 13.64
CA PHE A 112 -4.88 10.14 12.81
C PHE A 112 -6.13 9.28 13.08
N GLY A 113 -6.16 8.58 14.21
CA GLY A 113 -7.34 7.83 14.64
C GLY A 113 -7.45 6.40 14.12
N GLY A 114 -6.42 5.91 13.46
CA GLY A 114 -6.36 4.54 12.99
C GLY A 114 -5.46 3.65 13.85
N GLY A 115 -4.80 2.69 13.23
CA GLY A 115 -3.91 1.78 13.95
C GLY A 115 -3.28 0.74 13.05
N GLY A 116 -2.57 -0.19 13.67
CA GLY A 116 -1.92 -1.28 12.97
C GLY A 116 -0.65 -1.71 13.68
N HIS A 117 0.28 -2.21 12.90
CA HIS A 117 1.58 -2.68 13.37
C HIS A 117 2.68 -1.71 12.93
N VAL A 118 3.89 -1.86 13.49
CA VAL A 118 5.03 -1.00 13.22
C VAL A 118 5.29 -0.82 11.72
N LYS A 119 5.15 -1.89 10.93
CA LYS A 119 5.45 -1.88 9.49
C LYS A 119 4.21 -1.88 8.59
N ALA A 120 3.01 -1.93 9.14
CA ALA A 120 1.78 -1.98 8.37
C ALA A 120 0.63 -1.39 9.17
N ALA A 121 0.10 -0.26 8.73
CA ALA A 121 -0.96 0.43 9.46
C ALA A 121 -1.87 1.19 8.48
N GLY A 122 -2.99 1.67 8.98
CA GLY A 122 -3.93 2.42 8.16
C GLY A 122 -4.88 3.28 8.97
N PHE A 123 -5.48 4.23 8.30
CA PHE A 123 -6.46 5.16 8.89
C PHE A 123 -7.29 5.79 7.77
N THR A 124 -8.32 6.53 8.15
CA THR A 124 -9.13 7.32 7.22
C THR A 124 -8.92 8.80 7.49
N MET A 125 -8.80 9.59 6.43
CA MET A 125 -8.58 11.03 6.57
C MET A 125 -9.39 11.79 5.53
N ARG A 126 -9.91 12.95 5.93
CA ARG A 126 -10.57 13.89 5.03
C ARG A 126 -9.60 14.96 4.59
N GLY A 127 -9.79 15.45 3.37
CA GLY A 127 -8.98 16.49 2.76
C GLY A 127 -8.64 16.14 1.32
N SER A 128 -7.91 17.03 0.65
CA SER A 128 -7.39 16.71 -0.68
C SER A 128 -6.28 15.67 -0.57
N ALA A 129 -6.01 14.95 -1.65
CA ALA A 129 -4.90 13.99 -1.68
C ALA A 129 -3.59 14.67 -1.30
N HIS A 130 -3.36 15.88 -1.80
CA HIS A 130 -2.15 16.66 -1.50
C HIS A 130 -2.02 16.93 0.02
N ASP A 131 -3.10 17.37 0.67
CA ASP A 131 -3.10 17.66 2.11
C ASP A 131 -2.87 16.38 2.93
N VAL A 132 -3.51 15.28 2.53
CA VAL A 132 -3.34 14.00 3.21
C VAL A 132 -1.88 13.55 3.14
N VAL A 133 -1.26 13.63 1.97
CA VAL A 133 0.15 13.26 1.80
C VAL A 133 1.05 14.16 2.63
N ASN A 134 0.81 15.48 2.64
CA ASN A 134 1.61 16.41 3.41
C ASN A 134 1.54 16.14 4.92
N ASN A 135 0.37 15.81 5.43
CA ASN A 135 0.20 15.44 6.83
C ASN A 135 1.02 14.19 7.18
N ILE A 136 0.98 13.19 6.31
CA ILE A 136 1.71 11.94 6.53
C ILE A 136 3.22 12.17 6.44
N THR A 137 3.68 12.85 5.41
CA THR A 137 5.12 13.08 5.21
C THR A 137 5.71 13.94 6.33
N GLY A 138 4.94 14.85 6.89
CA GLY A 138 5.36 15.63 8.08
C GLY A 138 5.68 14.73 9.27
N HIS A 139 4.86 13.71 9.52
CA HIS A 139 5.11 12.74 10.58
C HIS A 139 6.29 11.84 10.28
N ILE A 140 6.45 11.42 9.02
CA ILE A 140 7.60 10.62 8.60
C ILE A 140 8.89 11.41 8.82
N GLU A 141 8.89 12.67 8.40
CA GLU A 141 10.03 13.57 8.56
C GLU A 141 10.40 13.73 10.04
N SER A 142 9.40 13.90 10.91
CA SER A 142 9.63 13.98 12.35
C SER A 142 10.33 12.76 12.91
N GLN A 143 9.94 11.56 12.47
CA GLN A 143 10.59 10.33 12.91
C GLN A 143 12.02 10.21 12.36
N MET A 144 12.28 10.71 11.16
CA MET A 144 13.60 10.64 10.54
C MET A 144 14.62 11.54 11.23
N PHE A 145 14.20 12.73 11.66
CA PHE A 145 15.10 13.75 12.15
C PHE A 145 15.10 13.91 13.67
N ASN A 146 14.20 13.26 14.39
CA ASN A 146 14.12 13.35 15.86
C ASN A 146 14.63 12.06 16.53
N LYS A 147 15.69 11.53 16.01
CA LYS A 147 16.36 10.36 16.63
C LYS A 147 17.38 10.78 17.65
#